data_d9403aa33fa371a96408b4f8ab0f3c5a
#
_entry.id   d9403aa33fa371a96408b4f8ab0f3c5a
#
_cell.length_a   1.000
_cell.length_b   1.000
_cell.length_c   1.000
_cell.angle_alpha   90.00
_cell.angle_beta   90.00
_cell.angle_gamma   90.00
#
_symmetry.space_group_name_H-M   'P 1'
#
loop_
_entity.id
_entity.type
_entity.pdbx_description
1 polymer ?
#
loop_
_entity_poly.entity_id
_entity_poly.type
_entity_poly.pdbx_seq_one_letter_code
_entity_poly.pdbx_strand_id
1 'polypeptide(L)'
;MYLYPAGMTHEMLKYLCEAGKPFVPYFDVPVQHSHPDVLSRMGRPFARNPREAIDRIRNVFPEAALRTSIMVGFPGETEEHFEHLREFIEEVRFQHLGVFAYRAEEGTPAAAMPDQVEDRVKEWRRDLLMEAQADISAEWLSRFEGDRLSILVDAPHPEWPGLHTGRAWFQAPEIDGMVYISGPGVEPGALVDADIVECRDYDLVALA
;
A
#
# COMPACT_ATOMS: atom_id res chain seq x y z
N MET A 1 -3.23 8.36 -6.83
CA MET A 1 -4.19 9.38 -6.36
C MET A 1 -4.65 8.99 -4.96
N TYR A 2 -4.57 9.89 -4.01
CA TYR A 2 -4.93 9.65 -2.61
C TYR A 2 -6.45 9.71 -2.45
N LEU A 3 -7.08 8.61 -2.07
CA LEU A 3 -8.54 8.48 -2.09
C LEU A 3 -9.10 8.26 -0.69
N TYR A 4 -10.09 9.06 -0.31
CA TYR A 4 -10.77 8.87 0.96
C TYR A 4 -11.77 7.69 0.87
N PRO A 5 -11.79 6.72 1.82
CA PRO A 5 -12.63 5.51 1.72
C PRO A 5 -14.12 5.78 1.43
N ALA A 6 -14.69 6.82 2.05
CA ALA A 6 -16.10 7.19 1.80
C ALA A 6 -16.36 7.73 0.38
N GLY A 7 -15.32 8.17 -0.33
CA GLY A 7 -15.41 8.61 -1.73
C GLY A 7 -15.44 7.47 -2.74
N MET A 8 -15.14 6.24 -2.33
CA MET A 8 -15.16 5.04 -3.19
C MET A 8 -16.59 4.55 -3.41
N THR A 9 -17.39 5.36 -4.10
CA THR A 9 -18.76 4.99 -4.44
C THR A 9 -18.79 4.03 -5.64
N HIS A 10 -19.87 3.24 -5.73
CA HIS A 10 -20.06 2.34 -6.87
C HIS A 10 -20.10 3.10 -8.22
N GLU A 11 -20.70 4.28 -8.24
CA GLU A 11 -20.79 5.14 -9.41
C GLU A 11 -19.40 5.60 -9.87
N MET A 12 -18.55 6.08 -8.94
CA MET A 12 -17.18 6.49 -9.25
C MET A 12 -16.36 5.31 -9.81
N LEU A 13 -16.42 4.14 -9.16
CA LEU A 13 -15.69 2.96 -9.61
C LEU A 13 -16.16 2.49 -10.99
N LYS A 14 -17.45 2.51 -11.24
CA LYS A 14 -18.02 2.22 -12.57
C LYS A 14 -17.50 3.20 -13.62
N TYR A 15 -17.45 4.49 -13.31
CA TYR A 15 -16.93 5.52 -14.20
C TYR A 15 -15.45 5.27 -14.54
N LEU A 16 -14.63 4.91 -13.56
CA LEU A 16 -13.22 4.56 -13.77
C LEU A 16 -13.07 3.29 -14.63
N CYS A 17 -13.93 2.30 -14.43
CA CYS A 17 -13.94 1.09 -15.25
C CYS A 17 -14.29 1.39 -16.72
N GLU A 18 -15.29 2.26 -16.96
CA GLU A 18 -15.70 2.70 -18.30
C GLU A 18 -14.66 3.58 -18.99
N ALA A 19 -13.83 4.30 -18.21
CA ALA A 19 -12.76 5.13 -18.77
C ALA A 19 -11.69 4.30 -19.52
N GLY A 20 -11.47 3.04 -19.10
CA GLY A 20 -10.48 2.18 -19.73
C GLY A 20 -9.06 2.75 -19.72
N LYS A 21 -8.23 2.39 -20.71
CA LYS A 21 -6.87 2.95 -20.85
C LYS A 21 -6.93 4.46 -21.17
N PRO A 22 -6.10 5.32 -20.54
CA PRO A 22 -4.88 4.98 -19.79
C PRO A 22 -5.07 4.83 -18.26
N PHE A 23 -6.26 4.56 -17.74
CA PHE A 23 -6.45 4.35 -16.31
C PHE A 23 -5.70 3.10 -15.83
N VAL A 24 -4.93 3.26 -14.74
CA VAL A 24 -4.22 2.18 -14.06
C VAL A 24 -4.97 1.87 -12.78
N PRO A 25 -5.39 0.62 -12.52
CA PRO A 25 -6.17 0.24 -11.35
C PRO A 25 -5.31 0.13 -10.07
N TYR A 26 -4.64 1.21 -9.73
CA TYR A 26 -3.87 1.41 -8.51
C TYR A 26 -4.62 2.40 -7.62
N PHE A 27 -5.02 1.95 -6.41
CA PHE A 27 -5.82 2.72 -5.47
C PHE A 27 -5.08 2.91 -4.16
N ASP A 28 -4.71 4.14 -3.84
CA ASP A 28 -4.19 4.52 -2.53
C ASP A 28 -5.35 5.01 -1.65
N VAL A 29 -5.79 4.15 -0.74
CA VAL A 29 -6.97 4.36 0.12
C VAL A 29 -6.55 4.25 1.59
N PRO A 30 -6.10 5.33 2.23
CA PRO A 30 -5.63 5.29 3.60
C PRO A 30 -6.79 5.09 4.57
N VAL A 31 -6.91 3.87 5.10
CA VAL A 31 -7.95 3.50 6.06
C VAL A 31 -7.61 3.92 7.49
N GLN A 32 -6.33 4.10 7.81
CA GLN A 32 -5.75 4.52 9.10
C GLN A 32 -5.90 3.48 10.21
N HIS A 33 -7.03 2.82 10.35
CA HIS A 33 -7.31 1.74 11.29
C HIS A 33 -8.51 0.93 10.79
N SER A 34 -8.71 -0.27 11.34
CA SER A 34 -9.87 -1.11 11.01
C SER A 34 -10.99 -1.05 12.06
N HIS A 35 -10.64 -0.79 13.35
CA HIS A 35 -11.61 -0.83 14.43
C HIS A 35 -12.46 0.46 14.49
N PRO A 36 -13.82 0.35 14.57
CA PRO A 36 -14.71 1.51 14.53
C PRO A 36 -14.48 2.53 15.66
N ASP A 37 -14.15 2.06 16.88
CA ASP A 37 -13.94 2.93 18.03
C ASP A 37 -12.66 3.78 17.86
N VAL A 38 -11.59 3.20 17.35
CA VAL A 38 -10.35 3.93 17.06
C VAL A 38 -10.59 4.94 15.94
N LEU A 39 -11.26 4.54 14.86
CA LEU A 39 -11.61 5.44 13.76
C LEU A 39 -12.52 6.60 14.20
N SER A 40 -13.44 6.34 15.13
CA SER A 40 -14.27 7.39 15.73
C SER A 40 -13.44 8.39 16.54
N ARG A 41 -12.48 7.91 17.34
CA ARG A 41 -11.54 8.75 18.10
C ARG A 41 -10.61 9.56 17.18
N MET A 42 -10.22 9.01 16.03
CA MET A 42 -9.46 9.70 14.98
C MET A 42 -10.29 10.77 14.22
N GLY A 43 -11.56 10.97 14.56
CA GLY A 43 -12.44 11.90 13.85
C GLY A 43 -12.86 11.40 12.47
N ARG A 44 -12.87 10.09 12.25
CA ARG A 44 -13.23 9.43 10.98
C ARG A 44 -14.54 8.64 11.06
N PRO A 45 -15.66 9.23 11.52
CA PRO A 45 -16.92 8.50 11.74
C PRO A 45 -17.52 7.91 10.47
N PHE A 46 -17.18 8.45 9.30
CA PHE A 46 -17.64 7.98 8.00
C PHE A 46 -16.81 6.84 7.41
N ALA A 47 -15.70 6.49 8.05
CA ALA A 47 -14.82 5.40 7.65
C ALA A 47 -14.92 4.19 8.59
N ARG A 48 -16.06 4.01 9.29
CA ARG A 48 -16.24 2.97 10.31
C ARG A 48 -16.12 1.54 9.80
N ASN A 49 -16.34 1.32 8.52
CA ASN A 49 -16.16 0.03 7.89
C ASN A 49 -15.26 0.16 6.65
N PRO A 50 -13.94 0.19 6.82
CA PRO A 50 -13.02 0.30 5.69
C PRO A 50 -13.09 -0.94 4.77
N ARG A 51 -13.51 -2.10 5.28
CA ARG A 51 -13.69 -3.33 4.49
C ARG A 51 -14.66 -3.12 3.33
N GLU A 52 -15.77 -2.45 3.57
CA GLU A 52 -16.75 -2.17 2.52
C GLU A 52 -16.18 -1.35 1.35
N ALA A 53 -15.30 -0.38 1.64
CA ALA A 53 -14.66 0.41 0.59
C ALA A 53 -13.72 -0.45 -0.26
N ILE A 54 -12.94 -1.31 0.39
CA ILE A 54 -12.02 -2.25 -0.26
C ILE A 54 -12.79 -3.27 -1.11
N ASP A 55 -13.83 -3.87 -0.55
CA ASP A 55 -14.66 -4.86 -1.25
C ASP A 55 -15.35 -4.24 -2.48
N ARG A 56 -15.82 -2.98 -2.40
CA ARG A 56 -16.35 -2.28 -3.56
C ARG A 56 -15.31 -2.12 -4.67
N ILE A 57 -14.06 -1.78 -4.33
CA ILE A 57 -12.99 -1.67 -5.32
C ILE A 57 -12.72 -3.04 -5.95
N ARG A 58 -12.53 -4.08 -5.15
CA ARG A 58 -12.24 -5.44 -5.64
C ARG A 58 -13.37 -6.04 -6.48
N ASN A 59 -14.62 -5.71 -6.17
CA ASN A 59 -15.76 -6.16 -6.98
C ASN A 59 -15.77 -5.58 -8.40
N VAL A 60 -15.23 -4.37 -8.59
CA VAL A 60 -15.16 -3.71 -9.90
C VAL A 60 -13.80 -3.96 -10.57
N PHE A 61 -12.72 -4.00 -9.78
CA PHE A 61 -11.34 -4.20 -10.20
C PHE A 61 -10.70 -5.34 -9.40
N PRO A 62 -10.95 -6.62 -9.74
CA PRO A 62 -10.43 -7.77 -8.99
C PRO A 62 -8.90 -7.80 -8.87
N GLU A 63 -8.20 -7.32 -9.92
CA GLU A 63 -6.74 -7.29 -9.99
C GLU A 63 -6.13 -5.93 -9.56
N ALA A 64 -6.91 -5.06 -8.91
CA ALA A 64 -6.40 -3.77 -8.48
C ALA A 64 -5.25 -3.91 -7.48
N ALA A 65 -4.22 -3.09 -7.67
CA ALA A 65 -3.23 -2.87 -6.64
C ALA A 65 -3.80 -1.91 -5.58
N LEU A 66 -3.87 -2.36 -4.35
CA LEU A 66 -4.37 -1.59 -3.21
C LEU A 66 -3.22 -1.16 -2.32
N ARG A 67 -3.09 0.14 -2.15
CA ARG A 67 -2.22 0.75 -1.15
C ARG A 67 -3.07 1.31 -0.01
N THR A 68 -2.57 1.18 1.22
CA THR A 68 -3.16 1.81 2.39
C THR A 68 -2.11 2.36 3.34
N SER A 69 -2.55 3.25 4.22
CA SER A 69 -1.76 3.74 5.36
C SER A 69 -2.51 3.44 6.64
N ILE A 70 -1.78 2.94 7.63
CA ILE A 70 -2.27 2.57 8.95
C ILE A 70 -1.51 3.37 10.00
N MET A 71 -2.20 3.77 11.06
CA MET A 71 -1.62 4.39 12.24
C MET A 71 -1.88 3.50 13.45
N VAL A 72 -0.83 3.09 14.13
CA VAL A 72 -0.89 2.29 15.36
C VAL A 72 -0.57 3.13 16.60
N GLY A 73 -1.10 2.73 17.74
CA GLY A 73 -0.86 3.40 19.01
C GLY A 73 -1.56 4.75 19.15
N PHE A 74 -2.66 4.95 18.45
CA PHE A 74 -3.51 6.13 18.67
C PHE A 74 -4.08 6.11 20.10
N PRO A 75 -4.27 7.27 20.78
CA PRO A 75 -4.77 7.32 22.14
C PRO A 75 -6.04 6.46 22.35
N GLY A 76 -5.99 5.55 23.32
CA GLY A 76 -7.06 4.61 23.62
C GLY A 76 -7.11 3.35 22.72
N GLU A 77 -6.10 3.11 21.90
CA GLU A 77 -5.96 1.85 21.18
C GLU A 77 -5.53 0.74 22.17
N THR A 78 -6.42 -0.23 22.36
CA THR A 78 -6.17 -1.40 23.23
C THR A 78 -5.52 -2.53 22.44
N GLU A 79 -5.15 -3.63 23.15
CA GLU A 79 -4.66 -4.84 22.49
C GLU A 79 -5.72 -5.49 21.60
N GLU A 80 -6.99 -5.49 22.03
CA GLU A 80 -8.11 -6.00 21.23
C GLU A 80 -8.29 -5.20 19.93
N HIS A 81 -8.13 -3.87 19.98
CA HIS A 81 -8.18 -3.02 18.80
C HIS A 81 -7.03 -3.31 17.83
N PHE A 82 -5.84 -3.55 18.38
CA PHE A 82 -4.67 -3.88 17.56
C PHE A 82 -4.81 -5.26 16.93
N GLU A 83 -5.28 -6.27 17.66
CA GLU A 83 -5.51 -7.61 17.12
C GLU A 83 -6.54 -7.59 15.99
N HIS A 84 -7.65 -6.87 16.15
CA HIS A 84 -8.62 -6.64 15.09
C HIS A 84 -7.99 -6.00 13.84
N LEU A 85 -7.04 -5.08 14.03
CA LEU A 85 -6.32 -4.46 12.92
C LEU A 85 -5.38 -5.46 12.23
N ARG A 86 -4.67 -6.29 13.00
CA ARG A 86 -3.78 -7.33 12.47
C ARG A 86 -4.55 -8.33 11.62
N GLU A 87 -5.64 -8.89 12.15
CA GLU A 87 -6.53 -9.80 11.44
C GLU A 87 -7.06 -9.15 10.14
N PHE A 88 -7.47 -7.89 10.21
CA PHE A 88 -7.95 -7.15 9.04
C PHE A 88 -6.89 -7.06 7.93
N ILE A 89 -5.62 -6.79 8.27
CA ILE A 89 -4.52 -6.71 7.29
C ILE A 89 -4.24 -8.08 6.69
N GLU A 90 -4.18 -9.13 7.51
CA GLU A 90 -3.96 -10.51 7.08
C GLU A 90 -5.08 -11.03 6.15
N GLU A 91 -6.33 -10.64 6.39
CA GLU A 91 -7.47 -11.00 5.56
C GLU A 91 -7.55 -10.19 4.26
N VAL A 92 -7.34 -8.86 4.36
CA VAL A 92 -7.45 -7.97 3.20
C VAL A 92 -6.27 -8.15 2.26
N ARG A 93 -5.05 -8.39 2.78
CA ARG A 93 -3.84 -8.60 1.98
C ARG A 93 -3.63 -7.45 0.98
N PHE A 94 -3.32 -6.29 1.52
CA PHE A 94 -2.96 -5.13 0.69
C PHE A 94 -1.65 -5.40 -0.07
N GLN A 95 -1.55 -4.95 -1.31
CA GLN A 95 -0.31 -5.03 -2.08
C GLN A 95 0.76 -4.12 -1.48
N HIS A 96 0.34 -2.96 -0.98
CA HIS A 96 1.23 -1.97 -0.36
C HIS A 96 0.63 -1.45 0.95
N LEU A 97 1.44 -1.41 1.99
CA LEU A 97 1.05 -0.94 3.32
C LEU A 97 2.14 -0.05 3.92
N GLY A 98 1.77 1.15 4.33
CA GLY A 98 2.60 1.98 5.20
C GLY A 98 2.04 1.99 6.62
N VAL A 99 2.86 1.64 7.62
CA VAL A 99 2.46 1.67 9.03
C VAL A 99 3.22 2.77 9.77
N PHE A 100 2.48 3.63 10.47
CA PHE A 100 3.01 4.76 11.21
C PHE A 100 2.67 4.64 12.69
N ALA A 101 3.68 4.76 13.56
CA ALA A 101 3.46 4.91 14.99
C ALA A 101 2.93 6.32 15.28
N TYR A 102 1.82 6.41 16.01
CA TYR A 102 1.26 7.72 16.40
C TYR A 102 2.28 8.52 17.21
N ARG A 103 2.44 9.80 16.87
CA ARG A 103 3.22 10.79 17.62
C ARG A 103 2.32 11.95 18.03
N ALA A 104 2.37 12.29 19.31
CA ALA A 104 1.62 13.41 19.84
C ALA A 104 2.26 14.74 19.36
N GLU A 105 1.46 15.55 18.66
CA GLU A 105 1.85 16.90 18.25
C GLU A 105 1.15 17.93 19.12
N GLU A 106 1.91 18.87 19.66
CA GLU A 106 1.39 19.94 20.50
C GLU A 106 0.28 20.73 19.79
N GLY A 107 -0.78 21.04 20.51
CA GLY A 107 -1.94 21.76 19.97
C GLY A 107 -2.98 20.91 19.25
N THR A 108 -2.72 19.60 19.08
CA THR A 108 -3.73 18.70 18.49
C THR A 108 -4.67 18.12 19.57
N PRO A 109 -5.95 17.88 19.26
CA PRO A 109 -6.87 17.20 20.18
C PRO A 109 -6.35 15.85 20.64
N ALA A 110 -5.71 15.08 19.76
CA ALA A 110 -5.19 13.76 20.06
C ALA A 110 -4.06 13.77 21.11
N ALA A 111 -3.22 14.80 21.12
CA ALA A 111 -2.17 14.96 22.13
C ALA A 111 -2.72 15.17 23.55
N ALA A 112 -3.94 15.74 23.67
CA ALA A 112 -4.62 15.98 24.95
C ALA A 112 -5.56 14.82 25.36
N MET A 113 -5.72 13.78 24.53
CA MET A 113 -6.55 12.63 24.87
C MET A 113 -5.92 11.81 26.01
N PRO A 114 -6.73 11.23 26.92
CA PRO A 114 -6.25 10.23 27.88
C PRO A 114 -5.82 8.95 27.17
N ASP A 115 -5.27 8.02 27.94
CA ASP A 115 -4.94 6.67 27.49
C ASP A 115 -3.90 6.66 26.34
N GLN A 116 -2.88 7.51 26.45
CA GLN A 116 -1.74 7.51 25.53
C GLN A 116 -1.02 6.16 25.59
N VAL A 117 -0.78 5.57 24.42
CA VAL A 117 -0.04 4.31 24.30
C VAL A 117 1.47 4.58 24.49
N GLU A 118 2.18 3.70 25.17
CA GLU A 118 3.63 3.83 25.34
C GLU A 118 4.37 3.71 24.01
N ASP A 119 5.43 4.49 23.79
CA ASP A 119 6.16 4.52 22.51
C ASP A 119 6.72 3.14 22.11
N ARG A 120 7.25 2.37 23.08
CA ARG A 120 7.72 1.00 22.81
C ARG A 120 6.62 0.08 22.28
N VAL A 121 5.37 0.26 22.72
CA VAL A 121 4.22 -0.53 22.25
C VAL A 121 3.85 -0.13 20.83
N LYS A 122 3.86 1.17 20.53
CA LYS A 122 3.60 1.68 19.17
C LYS A 122 4.61 1.16 18.16
N GLU A 123 5.92 1.22 18.51
CA GLU A 123 6.99 0.74 17.64
C GLU A 123 6.88 -0.77 17.45
N TRP A 124 6.63 -1.54 18.50
CA TRP A 124 6.42 -2.99 18.40
C TRP A 124 5.21 -3.34 17.50
N ARG A 125 4.07 -2.62 17.67
CA ARG A 125 2.89 -2.83 16.81
C ARG A 125 3.20 -2.51 15.35
N ARG A 126 3.90 -1.42 15.09
CA ARG A 126 4.35 -1.07 13.73
C ARG A 126 5.20 -2.16 13.12
N ASP A 127 6.22 -2.62 13.84
CA ASP A 127 7.16 -3.60 13.33
C ASP A 127 6.48 -4.94 13.04
N LEU A 128 5.56 -5.37 13.91
CA LEU A 128 4.78 -6.60 13.70
C LEU A 128 3.91 -6.53 12.44
N LEU A 129 3.25 -5.40 12.18
CA LEU A 129 2.44 -5.24 10.96
C LEU A 129 3.31 -5.14 9.70
N MET A 130 4.48 -4.52 9.80
CA MET A 130 5.42 -4.44 8.66
C MET A 130 6.03 -5.80 8.33
N GLU A 131 6.30 -6.65 9.33
CA GLU A 131 6.73 -8.04 9.12
C GLU A 131 5.64 -8.84 8.39
N ALA A 132 4.40 -8.80 8.86
CA ALA A 132 3.28 -9.46 8.18
C ALA A 132 3.08 -8.94 6.75
N GLN A 133 3.26 -7.64 6.53
CA GLN A 133 3.15 -7.04 5.20
C GLN A 133 4.28 -7.49 4.26
N ALA A 134 5.50 -7.68 4.76
CA ALA A 134 6.60 -8.19 3.94
C ALA A 134 6.26 -9.57 3.35
N ASP A 135 5.73 -10.47 4.18
CA ASP A 135 5.27 -11.80 3.74
C ASP A 135 4.14 -11.70 2.70
N ILE A 136 3.15 -10.84 2.94
CA ILE A 136 2.03 -10.61 2.02
C ILE A 136 2.53 -10.08 0.67
N SER A 137 3.45 -9.12 0.69
CA SER A 137 4.02 -8.51 -0.51
C SER A 137 4.85 -9.52 -1.30
N ALA A 138 5.72 -10.27 -0.63
CA ALA A 138 6.56 -11.30 -1.25
C ALA A 138 5.71 -12.38 -1.93
N GLU A 139 4.67 -12.89 -1.25
CA GLU A 139 3.75 -13.87 -1.82
C GLU A 139 2.99 -13.30 -3.04
N TRP A 140 2.55 -12.05 -2.96
CA TRP A 140 1.84 -11.42 -4.08
C TRP A 140 2.76 -11.19 -5.28
N LEU A 141 4.00 -10.72 -5.05
CA LEU A 141 4.99 -10.46 -6.10
C LEU A 141 5.49 -11.75 -6.74
N SER A 142 5.62 -12.85 -5.97
CA SER A 142 6.07 -14.14 -6.52
C SER A 142 5.20 -14.66 -7.67
N ARG A 143 3.95 -14.19 -7.78
CA ARG A 143 3.04 -14.53 -8.88
C ARG A 143 3.51 -14.03 -10.24
N PHE A 144 4.38 -13.03 -10.27
CA PHE A 144 4.89 -12.41 -11.50
C PHE A 144 6.21 -13.05 -11.99
N GLU A 145 6.82 -13.94 -11.20
CA GLU A 145 8.06 -14.60 -11.62
C GLU A 145 7.83 -15.45 -12.88
N GLY A 146 8.60 -15.18 -13.92
CA GLY A 146 8.44 -15.77 -15.25
C GLY A 146 7.42 -15.06 -16.16
N ASP A 147 6.68 -14.07 -15.65
CA ASP A 147 5.78 -13.26 -16.46
C ASP A 147 6.52 -12.12 -17.17
N ARG A 148 5.90 -11.62 -18.24
CA ARG A 148 6.38 -10.46 -18.98
C ARG A 148 5.54 -9.24 -18.63
N LEU A 149 6.19 -8.20 -18.08
CA LEU A 149 5.55 -6.95 -17.67
C LEU A 149 6.08 -5.75 -18.45
N SER A 150 5.22 -4.75 -18.67
CA SER A 150 5.64 -3.43 -19.16
C SER A 150 6.16 -2.61 -17.99
N ILE A 151 7.44 -2.25 -18.04
CA ILE A 151 8.15 -1.50 -17.00
C ILE A 151 8.45 -0.09 -17.51
N LEU A 152 8.03 0.92 -16.75
CA LEU A 152 8.45 2.29 -16.98
C LEU A 152 9.80 2.51 -16.32
N VAL A 153 10.83 2.78 -17.12
CA VAL A 153 12.19 3.02 -16.63
C VAL A 153 12.29 4.42 -16.04
N ASP A 154 12.71 4.52 -14.77
CA ASP A 154 12.80 5.79 -14.06
C ASP A 154 14.19 6.41 -14.15
N ALA A 155 15.24 5.69 -13.77
CA ALA A 155 16.59 6.23 -13.70
C ALA A 155 17.68 5.14 -13.86
N PRO A 156 18.92 5.51 -14.25
CA PRO A 156 20.08 4.62 -14.11
C PRO A 156 20.33 4.31 -12.63
N HIS A 157 20.73 3.06 -12.34
CA HIS A 157 21.16 2.71 -10.99
C HIS A 157 22.47 3.44 -10.65
N PRO A 158 22.59 4.08 -9.46
CA PRO A 158 23.73 4.94 -9.15
C PRO A 158 25.06 4.20 -9.05
N GLU A 159 25.05 2.92 -8.66
CA GLU A 159 26.27 2.15 -8.40
C GLU A 159 26.59 1.11 -9.50
N TRP A 160 25.60 0.66 -10.28
CA TRP A 160 25.79 -0.44 -11.23
C TRP A 160 25.51 -0.01 -12.67
N PRO A 161 26.58 0.20 -13.47
CA PRO A 161 26.45 0.58 -14.88
C PRO A 161 25.64 -0.45 -15.67
N GLY A 162 24.70 0.02 -16.47
CA GLY A 162 23.82 -0.83 -17.29
C GLY A 162 22.59 -1.36 -16.58
N LEU A 163 22.51 -1.21 -15.26
CA LEU A 163 21.29 -1.45 -14.49
C LEU A 163 20.50 -0.16 -14.37
N HIS A 164 19.17 -0.25 -14.40
CA HIS A 164 18.26 0.86 -14.18
C HIS A 164 17.24 0.48 -13.12
N THR A 165 16.62 1.47 -12.54
CA THR A 165 15.41 1.34 -11.72
C THR A 165 14.20 1.75 -12.55
N GLY A 166 13.08 1.10 -12.28
CA GLY A 166 11.80 1.39 -12.93
C GLY A 166 10.65 0.93 -12.08
N ARG A 167 9.46 0.95 -12.64
CA ARG A 167 8.26 0.50 -11.94
C ARG A 167 7.27 -0.19 -12.87
N ALA A 168 6.61 -1.19 -12.35
CA ALA A 168 5.44 -1.80 -12.95
C ALA A 168 4.18 -0.96 -12.65
N TRP A 169 3.06 -1.28 -13.31
CA TRP A 169 1.81 -0.55 -13.17
C TRP A 169 1.26 -0.50 -11.74
N PHE A 170 1.65 -1.43 -10.90
CA PHE A 170 1.19 -1.55 -9.51
C PHE A 170 2.14 -0.90 -8.49
N GLN A 171 3.15 -0.15 -8.91
CA GLN A 171 4.11 0.51 -8.06
C GLN A 171 4.05 2.03 -8.23
N ALA A 172 3.83 2.76 -7.16
CA ALA A 172 3.93 4.22 -7.14
C ALA A 172 5.40 4.64 -6.94
N PRO A 173 5.83 5.74 -7.61
CA PRO A 173 7.21 6.21 -7.50
C PRO A 173 7.57 6.60 -6.06
N GLU A 174 8.78 6.25 -5.63
CA GLU A 174 9.42 6.65 -4.36
C GLU A 174 8.80 6.10 -3.07
N ILE A 175 7.63 5.45 -3.13
CA ILE A 175 6.91 4.97 -1.93
C ILE A 175 6.63 3.47 -1.90
N ASP A 176 6.56 2.83 -3.06
CA ASP A 176 6.45 1.38 -3.17
C ASP A 176 7.81 0.79 -3.57
N GLY A 177 7.91 -0.52 -3.70
CA GLY A 177 9.10 -1.16 -4.24
C GLY A 177 9.39 -0.77 -5.70
N MET A 178 10.51 -1.20 -6.22
CA MET A 178 10.98 -0.88 -7.57
C MET A 178 11.26 -2.13 -8.41
N VAL A 179 11.47 -1.92 -9.69
CA VAL A 179 11.96 -2.94 -10.61
C VAL A 179 13.40 -2.60 -10.98
N TYR A 180 14.32 -3.51 -10.69
CA TYR A 180 15.69 -3.47 -11.21
C TYR A 180 15.69 -4.08 -12.61
N ILE A 181 16.00 -3.28 -13.64
CA ILE A 181 15.88 -3.70 -15.03
C ILE A 181 17.16 -3.46 -15.82
N SER A 182 17.54 -4.42 -16.67
CA SER A 182 18.65 -4.30 -17.62
C SER A 182 18.28 -4.94 -18.96
N GLY A 183 18.97 -4.54 -20.02
CA GLY A 183 18.77 -5.09 -21.36
C GLY A 183 18.68 -4.04 -22.45
N PRO A 184 18.38 -4.45 -23.69
CA PRO A 184 18.22 -3.52 -24.82
C PRO A 184 17.05 -2.55 -24.65
N GLY A 185 17.26 -1.29 -25.03
CA GLY A 185 16.20 -0.26 -25.01
C GLY A 185 15.85 0.26 -23.61
N VAL A 186 16.59 -0.14 -22.56
CA VAL A 186 16.36 0.32 -21.19
C VAL A 186 17.00 1.70 -21.02
N GLU A 187 16.19 2.73 -21.20
CA GLU A 187 16.58 4.14 -21.06
C GLU A 187 15.53 4.90 -20.23
N PRO A 188 15.92 5.89 -19.41
CA PRO A 188 14.98 6.68 -18.61
C PRO A 188 13.83 7.26 -19.44
N GLY A 189 12.61 7.05 -18.97
CA GLY A 189 11.38 7.45 -19.63
C GLY A 189 10.83 6.45 -20.66
N ALA A 190 11.57 5.39 -20.98
CA ALA A 190 11.08 4.33 -21.84
C ALA A 190 10.09 3.41 -21.11
N LEU A 191 9.08 2.93 -21.84
CA LEU A 191 8.23 1.82 -21.41
C LEU A 191 8.71 0.56 -22.13
N VAL A 192 9.26 -0.39 -21.38
CA VAL A 192 9.94 -1.58 -21.90
C VAL A 192 9.25 -2.84 -21.40
N ASP A 193 8.94 -3.77 -22.31
CA ASP A 193 8.42 -5.08 -21.92
C ASP A 193 9.61 -5.98 -21.52
N ALA A 194 9.58 -6.48 -20.30
CA ALA A 194 10.68 -7.25 -19.70
C ALA A 194 10.17 -8.49 -18.97
N ASP A 195 10.98 -9.54 -18.98
CA ASP A 195 10.68 -10.79 -18.29
C ASP A 195 11.12 -10.67 -16.83
N ILE A 196 10.20 -10.95 -15.88
CA ILE A 196 10.49 -10.94 -14.45
C ILE A 196 11.27 -12.20 -14.08
N VAL A 197 12.50 -12.04 -13.61
CA VAL A 197 13.42 -13.16 -13.34
C VAL A 197 13.64 -13.43 -11.86
N GLU A 198 13.32 -12.47 -10.99
CA GLU A 198 13.42 -12.62 -9.53
C GLU A 198 12.39 -11.70 -8.85
N CYS A 199 11.76 -12.22 -7.81
CA CYS A 199 10.90 -11.46 -6.92
C CYS A 199 11.51 -11.42 -5.52
N ARG A 200 11.44 -10.24 -4.86
CA ARG A 200 11.91 -9.99 -3.50
C ARG A 200 10.73 -9.53 -2.64
N ASP A 201 10.98 -9.16 -1.39
CA ASP A 201 9.91 -8.75 -0.47
C ASP A 201 9.05 -7.60 -1.04
N TYR A 202 9.69 -6.61 -1.69
CA TYR A 202 9.02 -5.44 -2.27
C TYR A 202 9.44 -5.15 -3.71
N ASP A 203 10.53 -5.72 -4.19
CA ASP A 203 11.18 -5.38 -5.44
C ASP A 203 11.11 -6.52 -6.46
N LEU A 204 11.27 -6.18 -7.73
CA LEU A 204 11.38 -7.12 -8.83
C LEU A 204 12.72 -6.95 -9.55
N VAL A 205 13.19 -8.03 -10.18
CA VAL A 205 14.30 -7.99 -11.13
C VAL A 205 13.80 -8.42 -12.50
N ALA A 206 14.10 -7.64 -13.54
CA ALA A 206 13.60 -7.84 -14.88
C ALA A 206 14.72 -7.77 -15.94
N LEU A 207 14.53 -8.53 -17.02
CA LEU A 207 15.40 -8.53 -18.21
C LEU A 207 14.57 -8.19 -19.45
N ALA A 208 15.01 -7.16 -20.21
CA ALA A 208 14.37 -6.69 -21.45
C ALA A 208 14.87 -7.45 -22.68
#